data_b2045f51c46c8e5b950a3a32e40a14c6
#
_entry.id   b2045f51c46c8e5b950a3a32e40a14c6
#
_cell.length_a   1.000
_cell.length_b   1.000
_cell.length_c   1.000
_cell.angle_alpha   90.00
_cell.angle_beta   90.00
_cell.angle_gamma   90.00
#
_symmetry.space_group_name_H-M   'P 1'
#
loop_
_entity.id
_entity.type
_entity.pdbx_description
1 polymer ?
#
loop_
_entity_poly.entity_id
_entity_poly.type
_entity_poly.pdbx_seq_one_letter_code
_entity_poly.pdbx_strand_id
1 'polypeptide(L)'
;LEQRDCGKPTRQAAADAVALARYFEFYAGACDKLHGETLPYQNGYSVLTWREPHGVTGHVIPWNYPMQIFGRSVGGALAAGNACVVKPAEDACLSLLRVAELAAEAGFPPGAINIVTGYGHEVGDALARHPGIDHISFTGSPRVGTLIQQVAAERHCPVTLELGGKSPQIIFADADLDAAIPVVVNAIVQNSGQTCSAGSRVLIQQGIYEPLLKRLGEAFGRLKVGSAAM
;
A
#
# COMPACT_ATOMS: atom_id res chain seq x y z
N LEU A 1 -6.11 16.80 -5.27
CA LEU A 1 -6.42 16.39 -3.88
C LEU A 1 -5.23 15.70 -3.23
N GLU A 2 -4.72 14.61 -3.76
CA GLU A 2 -3.63 13.80 -3.19
C GLU A 2 -2.40 14.65 -2.79
N GLN A 3 -1.98 15.61 -3.63
CA GLN A 3 -0.89 16.52 -3.31
C GLN A 3 -1.19 17.36 -2.05
N ARG A 4 -2.41 17.85 -1.93
CA ARG A 4 -2.83 18.66 -0.77
C ARG A 4 -2.95 17.85 0.50
N ASP A 5 -3.45 16.62 0.37
CA ASP A 5 -3.63 15.69 1.48
C ASP A 5 -2.28 15.24 2.08
N CYS A 6 -1.36 14.81 1.20
CA CYS A 6 -0.13 14.12 1.63
C CYS A 6 1.11 15.01 1.61
N GLY A 7 1.05 16.23 1.04
CA GLY A 7 2.23 17.07 0.84
C GLY A 7 3.26 16.50 -0.14
N LYS A 8 2.89 15.54 -0.99
CA LYS A 8 3.81 14.92 -1.96
C LYS A 8 4.00 15.79 -3.22
N PRO A 9 5.12 15.61 -3.96
CA PRO A 9 5.35 16.32 -5.20
C PRO A 9 4.21 16.12 -6.21
N THR A 10 3.83 17.15 -6.94
CA THR A 10 2.70 17.14 -7.91
C THR A 10 2.80 15.99 -8.92
N ARG A 11 4.02 15.74 -9.44
CA ARG A 11 4.26 14.67 -10.39
C ARG A 11 3.92 13.29 -9.80
N GLN A 12 4.26 13.06 -8.54
CA GLN A 12 3.96 11.80 -7.87
C GLN A 12 2.47 11.68 -7.55
N ALA A 13 1.82 12.75 -7.09
CA ALA A 13 0.38 12.76 -6.86
C ALA A 13 -0.41 12.44 -8.14
N ALA A 14 0.01 12.97 -9.29
CA ALA A 14 -0.59 12.62 -10.58
C ALA A 14 -0.34 11.16 -10.96
N ALA A 15 0.87 10.64 -10.73
CA ALA A 15 1.20 9.25 -10.97
C ALA A 15 0.40 8.28 -10.06
N ASP A 16 0.09 8.69 -8.83
CA ASP A 16 -0.70 7.89 -7.90
C ASP A 16 -2.16 7.72 -8.38
N ALA A 17 -2.74 8.76 -8.98
CA ALA A 17 -4.06 8.65 -9.60
C ALA A 17 -4.07 7.68 -10.79
N VAL A 18 -3.02 7.73 -11.64
CA VAL A 18 -2.84 6.77 -12.72
C VAL A 18 -2.64 5.35 -12.18
N ALA A 19 -1.83 5.20 -11.13
CA ALA A 19 -1.60 3.90 -10.51
C ALA A 19 -2.90 3.32 -9.93
N LEU A 20 -3.74 4.13 -9.28
CA LEU A 20 -5.07 3.71 -8.81
C LEU A 20 -5.90 3.13 -9.96
N ALA A 21 -6.00 3.86 -11.09
CA ALA A 21 -6.75 3.38 -12.26
C ALA A 21 -6.20 2.05 -12.78
N ARG A 22 -4.86 1.91 -12.86
CA ARG A 22 -4.19 0.67 -13.30
C ARG A 22 -4.43 -0.51 -12.35
N TYR A 23 -4.52 -0.29 -11.04
CA TYR A 23 -4.90 -1.35 -10.10
C TYR A 23 -6.32 -1.85 -10.37
N PHE A 24 -7.28 -0.94 -10.54
CA PHE A 24 -8.65 -1.35 -10.84
C PHE A 24 -8.77 -2.04 -12.20
N GLU A 25 -8.06 -1.55 -13.23
CA GLU A 25 -8.00 -2.20 -14.54
C GLU A 25 -7.45 -3.64 -14.44
N PHE A 26 -6.36 -3.81 -13.70
CA PHE A 26 -5.76 -5.13 -13.47
C PHE A 26 -6.73 -6.08 -12.75
N TYR A 27 -7.31 -5.63 -11.64
CA TYR A 27 -8.21 -6.48 -10.85
C TYR A 27 -9.54 -6.73 -11.55
N ALA A 28 -10.07 -5.80 -12.34
CA ALA A 28 -11.22 -6.04 -13.19
C ALA A 28 -10.96 -7.18 -14.19
N GLY A 29 -9.76 -7.21 -14.78
CA GLY A 29 -9.34 -8.32 -15.63
C GLY A 29 -9.08 -9.64 -14.92
N ALA A 30 -9.03 -9.65 -13.58
CA ALA A 30 -8.79 -10.83 -12.77
C ALA A 30 -10.06 -11.50 -12.24
N CYS A 31 -11.22 -10.83 -12.30
CA CYS A 31 -12.48 -11.31 -11.71
C CYS A 31 -12.90 -12.71 -12.20
N ASP A 32 -12.66 -13.04 -13.45
CA ASP A 32 -12.99 -14.32 -14.08
C ASP A 32 -11.81 -15.33 -14.09
N LYS A 33 -10.76 -15.05 -13.32
CA LYS A 33 -9.52 -15.86 -13.30
C LYS A 33 -9.19 -16.46 -11.94
N LEU A 34 -10.10 -16.33 -10.98
CA LEU A 34 -9.98 -16.96 -9.66
C LEU A 34 -10.57 -18.37 -9.71
N HIS A 35 -9.74 -19.33 -10.12
CA HIS A 35 -10.17 -20.73 -10.26
C HIS A 35 -10.00 -21.52 -8.98
N GLY A 36 -10.84 -22.57 -8.81
CA GLY A 36 -10.58 -23.68 -7.91
C GLY A 36 -9.69 -24.72 -8.60
N GLU A 37 -9.40 -25.79 -7.88
CA GLU A 37 -8.53 -26.87 -8.35
C GLU A 37 -9.23 -28.22 -8.16
N THR A 38 -8.96 -29.17 -9.06
CA THR A 38 -9.28 -30.58 -8.85
C THR A 38 -8.01 -31.27 -8.34
N LEU A 39 -8.08 -31.82 -7.13
CA LEU A 39 -6.93 -32.45 -6.49
C LEU A 39 -6.93 -33.94 -6.71
N PRO A 40 -5.77 -34.59 -6.97
CA PRO A 40 -5.65 -36.01 -6.98
C PRO A 40 -5.90 -36.56 -5.57
N TYR A 41 -6.74 -37.57 -5.48
CA TYR A 41 -7.07 -38.27 -4.23
C TYR A 41 -7.25 -39.79 -4.51
N GLN A 42 -7.70 -40.53 -3.54
CA GLN A 42 -7.92 -41.97 -3.72
C GLN A 42 -9.10 -42.29 -4.64
N ASN A 43 -9.09 -43.51 -5.23
CA ASN A 43 -10.14 -43.98 -6.15
C ASN A 43 -11.53 -43.91 -5.51
N GLY A 44 -12.51 -43.45 -6.30
CA GLY A 44 -13.90 -43.33 -5.87
C GLY A 44 -14.24 -41.95 -5.25
N TYR A 45 -13.27 -41.02 -5.15
CA TYR A 45 -13.48 -39.68 -4.66
C TYR A 45 -13.09 -38.65 -5.70
N SER A 46 -13.84 -37.52 -5.75
CA SER A 46 -13.46 -36.29 -6.42
C SER A 46 -13.28 -35.22 -5.37
N VAL A 47 -12.08 -34.59 -5.34
CA VAL A 47 -11.75 -33.53 -4.39
C VAL A 47 -11.55 -32.24 -5.18
N LEU A 48 -12.31 -31.21 -4.80
CA LEU A 48 -12.31 -29.90 -5.43
C LEU A 48 -12.00 -28.82 -4.40
N THR A 49 -11.27 -27.76 -4.80
CA THR A 49 -11.17 -26.54 -4.02
C THR A 49 -12.03 -25.46 -4.65
N TRP A 50 -12.61 -24.62 -3.81
CA TRP A 50 -13.37 -23.43 -4.22
C TRP A 50 -12.72 -22.19 -3.66
N ARG A 51 -12.77 -21.09 -4.41
CA ARG A 51 -12.36 -19.76 -3.94
C ARG A 51 -13.62 -18.99 -3.60
N GLU A 52 -13.75 -18.60 -2.34
CA GLU A 52 -14.87 -17.82 -1.83
C GLU A 52 -14.40 -16.50 -1.24
N PRO A 53 -15.19 -15.42 -1.29
CA PRO A 53 -14.88 -14.17 -0.60
C PRO A 53 -14.85 -14.38 0.92
N HIS A 54 -14.04 -13.59 1.62
CA HIS A 54 -14.08 -13.55 3.08
C HIS A 54 -15.43 -13.02 3.60
N GLY A 55 -16.06 -12.09 2.88
CA GLY A 55 -17.27 -11.40 3.29
C GLY A 55 -17.04 -9.89 3.36
N VAL A 56 -16.94 -9.32 4.57
CA VAL A 56 -16.65 -7.91 4.79
C VAL A 56 -15.18 -7.74 5.20
N THR A 57 -14.43 -6.96 4.43
CA THR A 57 -13.01 -6.70 4.69
C THR A 57 -12.79 -5.29 5.21
N GLY A 58 -12.02 -5.16 6.28
CA GLY A 58 -11.60 -3.88 6.85
C GLY A 58 -10.24 -3.45 6.29
N HIS A 59 -10.13 -2.22 5.82
CA HIS A 59 -8.91 -1.68 5.23
C HIS A 59 -8.47 -0.41 5.97
N VAL A 60 -7.32 -0.44 6.62
CA VAL A 60 -6.73 0.74 7.28
C VAL A 60 -5.60 1.27 6.41
N ILE A 61 -5.82 2.45 5.82
CA ILE A 61 -4.98 3.06 4.79
C ILE A 61 -4.16 4.21 5.39
N PRO A 62 -2.83 4.23 5.21
CA PRO A 62 -1.97 5.29 5.74
C PRO A 62 -2.03 6.57 4.90
N TRP A 63 -1.41 7.63 5.44
CA TRP A 63 -1.40 8.98 4.89
C TRP A 63 -0.43 9.19 3.71
N ASN A 64 0.59 8.34 3.54
CA ASN A 64 1.67 8.61 2.58
C ASN A 64 1.37 8.23 1.12
N TYR A 65 0.56 7.19 0.89
CA TYR A 65 0.13 6.75 -0.45
C TYR A 65 -1.35 6.31 -0.46
N PRO A 66 -2.31 7.21 -0.11
CA PRO A 66 -3.72 6.83 0.03
C PRO A 66 -4.28 6.12 -1.20
N MET A 67 -4.20 6.75 -2.38
CA MET A 67 -4.77 6.20 -3.60
C MET A 67 -4.11 4.90 -4.05
N GLN A 68 -2.78 4.78 -3.98
CA GLN A 68 -2.09 3.55 -4.38
C GLN A 68 -2.44 2.38 -3.45
N ILE A 69 -2.43 2.62 -2.13
CA ILE A 69 -2.71 1.56 -1.16
C ILE A 69 -4.19 1.17 -1.20
N PHE A 70 -5.08 2.13 -1.41
CA PHE A 70 -6.49 1.85 -1.67
C PHE A 70 -6.65 0.95 -2.90
N GLY A 71 -6.12 1.34 -4.06
CA GLY A 71 -6.22 0.56 -5.29
C GLY A 71 -5.69 -0.86 -5.14
N ARG A 72 -4.55 -1.01 -4.46
CA ARG A 72 -3.90 -2.30 -4.23
C ARG A 72 -4.71 -3.22 -3.30
N SER A 73 -5.22 -2.72 -2.19
CA SER A 73 -5.91 -3.55 -1.20
C SER A 73 -7.41 -3.70 -1.49
N VAL A 74 -8.10 -2.62 -1.81
CA VAL A 74 -9.55 -2.62 -2.07
C VAL A 74 -9.88 -3.21 -3.44
N GLY A 75 -9.08 -2.91 -4.47
CA GLY A 75 -9.28 -3.49 -5.81
C GLY A 75 -9.24 -5.01 -5.82
N GLY A 76 -8.26 -5.61 -5.12
CA GLY A 76 -8.17 -7.06 -4.97
C GLY A 76 -9.32 -7.67 -4.16
N ALA A 77 -9.73 -7.00 -3.08
CA ALA A 77 -10.83 -7.44 -2.25
C ALA A 77 -12.16 -7.45 -3.03
N LEU A 78 -12.45 -6.39 -3.78
CA LEU A 78 -13.66 -6.29 -4.62
C LEU A 78 -13.66 -7.33 -5.73
N ALA A 79 -12.52 -7.54 -6.42
CA ALA A 79 -12.42 -8.54 -7.47
C ALA A 79 -12.65 -9.98 -6.96
N ALA A 80 -12.32 -10.23 -5.69
CA ALA A 80 -12.60 -11.48 -5.01
C ALA A 80 -14.03 -11.58 -4.43
N GLY A 81 -14.90 -10.57 -4.66
CA GLY A 81 -16.31 -10.58 -4.24
C GLY A 81 -16.57 -10.09 -2.82
N ASN A 82 -15.61 -9.39 -2.19
CA ASN A 82 -15.79 -8.87 -0.83
C ASN A 82 -16.42 -7.47 -0.84
N ALA A 83 -17.14 -7.13 0.24
CA ALA A 83 -17.44 -5.75 0.59
C ALA A 83 -16.31 -5.14 1.43
N CYS A 84 -16.06 -3.83 1.27
CA CYS A 84 -14.93 -3.16 1.88
C CYS A 84 -15.38 -2.03 2.82
N VAL A 85 -14.87 -2.02 4.05
CA VAL A 85 -14.96 -0.88 4.97
C VAL A 85 -13.55 -0.28 5.09
N VAL A 86 -13.38 0.94 4.66
CA VAL A 86 -12.08 1.60 4.52
C VAL A 86 -11.96 2.75 5.50
N LYS A 87 -10.92 2.71 6.34
CA LYS A 87 -10.54 3.81 7.20
C LYS A 87 -9.28 4.47 6.65
N PRO A 88 -9.36 5.62 5.96
CA PRO A 88 -8.18 6.41 5.60
C PRO A 88 -7.52 7.02 6.84
N ALA A 89 -6.24 7.41 6.70
CA ALA A 89 -5.60 8.22 7.72
C ALA A 89 -6.35 9.56 7.90
N GLU A 90 -6.47 10.02 9.12
CA GLU A 90 -7.13 11.30 9.46
C GLU A 90 -6.45 12.49 8.78
N ASP A 91 -5.14 12.42 8.58
CA ASP A 91 -4.34 13.48 7.94
C ASP A 91 -4.42 13.47 6.40
N ALA A 92 -4.98 12.41 5.77
CA ALA A 92 -5.00 12.26 4.32
C ALA A 92 -6.21 11.41 3.84
N CYS A 93 -7.41 11.94 4.02
CA CYS A 93 -8.65 11.25 3.68
C CYS A 93 -9.36 11.78 2.42
N LEU A 94 -9.07 13.01 1.97
CA LEU A 94 -9.88 13.69 0.95
C LEU A 94 -9.82 13.01 -0.41
N SER A 95 -8.68 12.47 -0.79
CA SER A 95 -8.54 11.76 -2.06
C SER A 95 -9.39 10.48 -2.07
N LEU A 96 -9.45 9.74 -0.96
CA LEU A 96 -10.26 8.52 -0.87
C LEU A 96 -11.75 8.79 -0.78
N LEU A 97 -12.18 9.86 -0.13
CA LEU A 97 -13.58 10.31 -0.16
C LEU A 97 -14.02 10.60 -1.60
N ARG A 98 -13.17 11.30 -2.39
CA ARG A 98 -13.48 11.54 -3.81
C ARG A 98 -13.49 10.25 -4.63
N VAL A 99 -12.60 9.30 -4.34
CA VAL A 99 -12.60 7.99 -5.01
C VAL A 99 -13.89 7.22 -4.74
N ALA A 100 -14.43 7.28 -3.51
CA ALA A 100 -15.71 6.64 -3.19
C ALA A 100 -16.90 7.26 -3.97
N GLU A 101 -16.92 8.59 -4.12
CA GLU A 101 -17.91 9.27 -4.97
C GLU A 101 -17.81 8.80 -6.43
N LEU A 102 -16.58 8.76 -6.98
CA LEU A 102 -16.33 8.27 -8.34
C LEU A 102 -16.71 6.80 -8.52
N ALA A 103 -16.53 5.97 -7.50
CA ALA A 103 -16.95 4.57 -7.55
C ALA A 103 -18.48 4.46 -7.62
N ALA A 104 -19.22 5.29 -6.85
CA ALA A 104 -20.67 5.34 -6.93
C ALA A 104 -21.14 5.84 -8.32
N GLU A 105 -20.50 6.89 -8.86
CA GLU A 105 -20.76 7.39 -10.22
C GLU A 105 -20.50 6.31 -11.30
N ALA A 106 -19.48 5.46 -11.09
CA ALA A 106 -19.13 4.35 -11.97
C ALA A 106 -20.07 3.13 -11.84
N GLY A 107 -21.02 3.14 -10.92
CA GLY A 107 -22.03 2.10 -10.76
C GLY A 107 -21.64 0.96 -9.81
N PHE A 108 -20.66 1.14 -8.93
CA PHE A 108 -20.44 0.16 -7.86
C PHE A 108 -21.69 0.01 -6.99
N PRO A 109 -22.07 -1.21 -6.62
CA PRO A 109 -23.25 -1.44 -5.79
C PRO A 109 -23.16 -0.71 -4.44
N PRO A 110 -24.27 -0.16 -3.93
CA PRO A 110 -24.31 0.39 -2.58
C PRO A 110 -23.80 -0.64 -1.55
N GLY A 111 -22.91 -0.21 -0.65
CA GLY A 111 -22.31 -1.07 0.36
C GLY A 111 -21.06 -1.85 -0.10
N ALA A 112 -20.72 -1.87 -1.38
CA ALA A 112 -19.48 -2.52 -1.85
C ALA A 112 -18.21 -1.79 -1.33
N ILE A 113 -18.25 -0.45 -1.30
CA ILE A 113 -17.16 0.40 -0.78
C ILE A 113 -17.76 1.37 0.24
N ASN A 114 -17.26 1.35 1.46
CA ASN A 114 -17.70 2.22 2.55
C ASN A 114 -16.50 2.91 3.18
N ILE A 115 -16.47 4.25 3.18
CA ILE A 115 -15.40 5.02 3.82
C ILE A 115 -15.87 5.50 5.20
N VAL A 116 -15.08 5.21 6.23
CA VAL A 116 -15.28 5.70 7.59
C VAL A 116 -14.10 6.53 8.01
N THR A 117 -14.32 7.79 8.34
CA THR A 117 -13.28 8.72 8.79
C THR A 117 -13.23 8.80 10.31
N GLY A 118 -12.07 9.13 10.85
CA GLY A 118 -11.85 9.30 12.28
C GLY A 118 -10.44 8.91 12.71
N TYR A 119 -10.14 9.09 13.98
CA TYR A 119 -8.82 8.82 14.53
C TYR A 119 -8.49 7.32 14.54
N GLY A 120 -7.19 6.99 14.35
CA GLY A 120 -6.73 5.62 14.33
C GLY A 120 -7.04 4.84 15.61
N HIS A 121 -6.92 5.49 16.78
CA HIS A 121 -7.17 4.88 18.08
C HIS A 121 -8.65 4.74 18.46
N GLU A 122 -9.55 5.37 17.69
CA GLU A 122 -11.00 5.26 17.86
C GLU A 122 -11.58 4.38 16.75
N VAL A 123 -11.72 4.92 15.55
CA VAL A 123 -12.35 4.24 14.41
C VAL A 123 -11.50 3.07 13.91
N GLY A 124 -10.16 3.20 13.93
CA GLY A 124 -9.26 2.11 13.54
C GLY A 124 -9.33 0.92 14.50
N ASP A 125 -9.33 1.18 15.82
CA ASP A 125 -9.48 0.15 16.84
C ASP A 125 -10.87 -0.50 16.79
N ALA A 126 -11.93 0.32 16.65
CA ALA A 126 -13.30 -0.18 16.51
C ALA A 126 -13.46 -1.08 15.27
N LEU A 127 -12.88 -0.69 14.13
CA LEU A 127 -12.89 -1.50 12.92
C LEU A 127 -12.15 -2.84 13.12
N ALA A 128 -10.98 -2.81 13.77
CA ALA A 128 -10.19 -4.02 14.02
C ALA A 128 -10.90 -5.00 14.97
N ARG A 129 -11.67 -4.49 15.93
CA ARG A 129 -12.41 -5.31 16.92
C ARG A 129 -13.80 -5.75 16.44
N HIS A 130 -14.29 -5.16 15.35
CA HIS A 130 -15.69 -5.38 14.95
C HIS A 130 -15.93 -6.84 14.55
N PRO A 131 -16.91 -7.54 15.12
CA PRO A 131 -17.14 -8.96 14.85
C PRO A 131 -17.61 -9.26 13.42
N GLY A 132 -18.15 -8.28 12.72
CA GLY A 132 -18.57 -8.39 11.32
C GLY A 132 -17.47 -8.08 10.30
N ILE A 133 -16.20 -8.01 10.70
CA ILE A 133 -15.06 -7.90 9.79
C ILE A 133 -14.38 -9.27 9.68
N ASP A 134 -14.36 -9.82 8.49
CA ASP A 134 -13.87 -11.18 8.21
C ASP A 134 -12.39 -11.22 7.78
N HIS A 135 -11.82 -10.10 7.39
CA HIS A 135 -10.40 -9.92 7.08
C HIS A 135 -9.96 -8.48 7.32
N ILE A 136 -8.74 -8.27 7.81
CA ILE A 136 -8.17 -6.93 8.00
C ILE A 136 -6.93 -6.75 7.13
N SER A 137 -6.92 -5.71 6.31
CA SER A 137 -5.75 -5.21 5.60
C SER A 137 -5.27 -3.92 6.26
N PHE A 138 -4.05 -3.91 6.76
CA PHE A 138 -3.42 -2.77 7.41
C PHE A 138 -2.11 -2.40 6.74
N THR A 139 -1.93 -1.13 6.45
CA THR A 139 -0.64 -0.57 6.07
C THR A 139 -0.29 0.58 7.02
N GLY A 140 0.89 0.49 7.66
CA GLY A 140 1.32 1.52 8.62
C GLY A 140 2.53 1.13 9.45
N SER A 141 2.58 1.59 10.70
CA SER A 141 3.73 1.32 11.58
C SER A 141 3.72 -0.11 12.14
N PRO A 142 4.91 -0.72 12.38
CA PRO A 142 5.00 -2.04 13.02
C PRO A 142 4.27 -2.10 14.36
N ARG A 143 4.35 -1.04 15.17
CA ARG A 143 3.68 -0.97 16.46
C ARG A 143 2.16 -1.13 16.34
N VAL A 144 1.53 -0.42 15.42
CA VAL A 144 0.07 -0.52 15.22
C VAL A 144 -0.29 -1.85 14.55
N GLY A 145 0.53 -2.34 13.61
CA GLY A 145 0.35 -3.66 13.01
C GLY A 145 0.32 -4.78 14.07
N THR A 146 1.21 -4.71 15.07
CA THR A 146 1.21 -5.65 16.20
C THR A 146 -0.10 -5.59 17.00
N LEU A 147 -0.60 -4.39 17.30
CA LEU A 147 -1.88 -4.22 18.02
C LEU A 147 -3.06 -4.81 17.22
N ILE A 148 -3.12 -4.55 15.92
CA ILE A 148 -4.16 -5.10 15.05
C ILE A 148 -4.08 -6.64 15.00
N GLN A 149 -2.87 -7.19 14.87
CA GLN A 149 -2.67 -8.63 14.86
C GLN A 149 -3.13 -9.28 16.17
N GLN A 150 -2.83 -8.67 17.32
CA GLN A 150 -3.26 -9.15 18.64
C GLN A 150 -4.78 -9.19 18.76
N VAL A 151 -5.45 -8.09 18.40
CA VAL A 151 -6.92 -7.98 18.44
C VAL A 151 -7.59 -8.96 17.48
N ALA A 152 -7.06 -9.09 16.26
CA ALA A 152 -7.60 -10.02 15.27
C ALA A 152 -7.44 -11.49 15.70
N ALA A 153 -6.36 -11.82 16.43
CA ALA A 153 -6.12 -13.16 16.95
C ALA A 153 -7.19 -13.62 17.94
N GLU A 154 -7.79 -12.72 18.73
CA GLU A 154 -8.85 -13.05 19.71
C GLU A 154 -10.07 -13.70 19.05
N ARG A 155 -10.30 -13.46 17.77
CA ARG A 155 -11.43 -13.98 17.00
C ARG A 155 -11.01 -14.75 15.73
N HIS A 156 -9.73 -15.09 15.62
CA HIS A 156 -9.15 -15.83 14.47
C HIS A 156 -9.35 -15.12 13.11
N CYS A 157 -9.47 -13.79 13.12
CA CYS A 157 -9.60 -12.99 11.90
C CYS A 157 -8.26 -12.93 11.17
N PRO A 158 -8.18 -13.31 9.89
CA PRO A 158 -6.95 -13.20 9.10
C PRO A 158 -6.57 -11.74 8.88
N VAL A 159 -5.25 -11.47 8.87
CA VAL A 159 -4.70 -10.12 8.73
C VAL A 159 -3.62 -10.10 7.66
N THR A 160 -3.65 -9.09 6.80
CA THR A 160 -2.55 -8.73 5.91
C THR A 160 -1.90 -7.47 6.43
N LEU A 161 -0.60 -7.53 6.74
CA LEU A 161 0.17 -6.42 7.28
C LEU A 161 1.24 -5.95 6.28
N GLU A 162 1.19 -4.66 5.91
CA GLU A 162 2.23 -3.96 5.17
C GLU A 162 2.84 -2.91 6.08
N LEU A 163 4.10 -3.07 6.44
CA LEU A 163 4.73 -2.32 7.52
C LEU A 163 5.93 -1.51 7.04
N GLY A 164 6.43 -0.62 7.90
CA GLY A 164 7.60 0.18 7.63
C GLY A 164 8.88 -0.65 7.57
N GLY A 165 9.88 -0.14 6.86
CA GLY A 165 11.17 -0.78 6.69
C GLY A 165 12.31 0.22 6.58
N LYS A 166 13.53 -0.32 6.45
CA LYS A 166 14.77 0.40 6.17
C LYS A 166 15.53 -0.36 5.09
N SER A 167 15.05 -0.21 3.84
CA SER A 167 15.55 -0.99 2.72
C SER A 167 17.02 -0.69 2.40
N PRO A 168 17.87 -1.72 2.19
CA PRO A 168 19.25 -1.52 1.81
C PRO A 168 19.40 -1.32 0.30
N GLN A 169 20.38 -0.52 -0.07
CA GLN A 169 20.92 -0.41 -1.41
C GLN A 169 22.38 -0.88 -1.35
N ILE A 170 22.73 -1.89 -2.11
CA ILE A 170 24.06 -2.53 -2.06
C ILE A 170 24.80 -2.19 -3.33
N ILE A 171 26.00 -1.60 -3.23
CA ILE A 171 26.79 -1.12 -4.36
C ILE A 171 28.19 -1.76 -4.31
N PHE A 172 28.47 -2.60 -5.30
CA PHE A 172 29.76 -3.24 -5.49
C PHE A 172 30.71 -2.37 -6.31
N ALA A 173 32.02 -2.70 -6.30
CA ALA A 173 33.05 -1.90 -6.91
C ALA A 173 32.99 -1.84 -8.45
N ASP A 174 32.36 -2.82 -9.08
CA ASP A 174 32.16 -2.92 -10.53
C ASP A 174 30.85 -2.24 -11.00
N ALA A 175 30.09 -1.60 -10.10
CA ALA A 175 28.87 -0.89 -10.45
C ALA A 175 29.17 0.36 -11.30
N ASP A 176 28.30 0.61 -12.30
CA ASP A 176 28.28 1.90 -13.00
C ASP A 176 27.73 2.99 -12.06
N LEU A 177 28.62 3.80 -11.53
CA LEU A 177 28.27 4.84 -10.55
C LEU A 177 27.44 5.96 -11.18
N ASP A 178 27.55 6.22 -12.48
CA ASP A 178 26.76 7.26 -13.16
C ASP A 178 25.29 6.84 -13.26
N ALA A 179 25.04 5.57 -13.48
CA ALA A 179 23.71 4.98 -13.44
C ALA A 179 23.18 4.77 -12.02
N ALA A 180 24.04 4.35 -11.07
CA ALA A 180 23.64 4.00 -9.72
C ALA A 180 23.25 5.22 -8.87
N ILE A 181 23.98 6.33 -8.93
CA ILE A 181 23.77 7.51 -8.07
C ILE A 181 22.35 8.10 -8.20
N PRO A 182 21.82 8.34 -9.41
CA PRO A 182 20.43 8.81 -9.54
C PRO A 182 19.41 7.87 -8.93
N VAL A 183 19.62 6.55 -9.05
CA VAL A 183 18.74 5.52 -8.47
C VAL A 183 18.78 5.58 -6.94
N VAL A 184 19.98 5.63 -6.36
CA VAL A 184 20.21 5.71 -4.90
C VAL A 184 19.54 6.96 -4.32
N VAL A 185 19.73 8.11 -4.96
CA VAL A 185 19.11 9.38 -4.53
C VAL A 185 17.59 9.30 -4.64
N ASN A 186 17.06 8.87 -5.79
CA ASN A 186 15.61 8.77 -5.98
C ASN A 186 14.96 7.78 -5.01
N ALA A 187 15.61 6.70 -4.65
CA ALA A 187 15.08 5.68 -3.76
C ALA A 187 14.79 6.19 -2.35
N ILE A 188 15.45 7.25 -1.90
CA ILE A 188 15.17 7.86 -0.60
C ILE A 188 14.32 9.14 -0.70
N VAL A 189 14.44 9.93 -1.77
CA VAL A 189 13.74 11.22 -1.85
C VAL A 189 12.33 11.14 -2.43
N GLN A 190 11.94 10.02 -3.02
CA GLN A 190 10.57 9.84 -3.51
C GLN A 190 9.55 10.09 -2.40
N ASN A 191 8.45 10.76 -2.74
CA ASN A 191 7.43 11.18 -1.77
C ASN A 191 8.01 11.91 -0.55
N SER A 192 9.05 12.71 -0.76
CA SER A 192 9.77 13.45 0.31
C SER A 192 10.35 12.51 1.40
N GLY A 193 10.75 11.29 1.03
CA GLY A 193 11.28 10.28 1.93
C GLY A 193 10.22 9.46 2.70
N GLN A 194 8.95 9.70 2.44
CA GLN A 194 7.83 9.13 3.18
C GLN A 194 7.33 7.82 2.57
N THR A 195 8.24 6.85 2.39
CA THR A 195 7.98 5.58 1.70
C THR A 195 8.44 4.41 2.56
N CYS A 196 7.58 3.41 2.73
CA CYS A 196 7.89 2.19 3.50
C CYS A 196 9.08 1.41 2.92
N SER A 197 9.25 1.43 1.60
CA SER A 197 10.36 0.80 0.87
C SER A 197 11.53 1.74 0.58
N ALA A 198 11.59 2.94 1.19
CA ALA A 198 12.66 3.90 0.95
C ALA A 198 14.06 3.28 1.16
N GLY A 199 14.96 3.51 0.22
CA GLY A 199 16.35 3.05 0.25
C GLY A 199 17.19 3.84 1.27
N SER A 200 16.89 3.67 2.55
CA SER A 200 17.40 4.48 3.66
C SER A 200 18.78 4.03 4.18
N ARG A 201 19.31 2.93 3.65
CA ARG A 201 20.67 2.44 3.96
C ARG A 201 21.44 2.20 2.67
N VAL A 202 22.64 2.73 2.59
CA VAL A 202 23.52 2.47 1.45
C VAL A 202 24.74 1.67 1.94
N LEU A 203 24.88 0.44 1.47
CA LEU A 203 26.00 -0.46 1.77
C LEU A 203 26.96 -0.41 0.59
N ILE A 204 28.16 0.07 0.83
CA ILE A 204 29.15 0.36 -0.21
C ILE A 204 30.35 -0.55 -0.02
N GLN A 205 30.79 -1.23 -1.08
CA GLN A 205 32.02 -2.01 -1.04
C GLN A 205 33.21 -1.09 -0.77
N GLN A 206 34.13 -1.52 0.11
CA GLN A 206 35.23 -0.72 0.65
C GLN A 206 36.05 0.04 -0.40
N GLY A 207 36.33 -0.60 -1.53
CA GLY A 207 37.18 0.00 -2.57
C GLY A 207 36.64 1.23 -3.27
N ILE A 208 35.30 1.46 -3.21
CA ILE A 208 34.63 2.60 -3.83
C ILE A 208 33.93 3.50 -2.81
N TYR A 209 34.15 3.27 -1.52
CA TYR A 209 33.42 3.96 -0.45
C TYR A 209 33.60 5.48 -0.53
N GLU A 210 34.83 5.96 -0.45
CA GLU A 210 35.12 7.41 -0.44
C GLU A 210 34.66 8.14 -1.72
N PRO A 211 35.01 7.64 -2.94
CA PRO A 211 34.56 8.26 -4.18
C PRO A 211 33.04 8.32 -4.30
N LEU A 212 32.34 7.25 -3.93
CA LEU A 212 30.88 7.21 -4.01
C LEU A 212 30.24 8.11 -2.96
N LEU A 213 30.74 8.14 -1.72
CA LEU A 213 30.22 9.01 -0.66
C LEU A 213 30.31 10.50 -1.06
N LYS A 214 31.44 10.92 -1.65
CA LYS A 214 31.61 12.28 -2.16
C LYS A 214 30.55 12.61 -3.23
N ARG A 215 30.39 11.72 -4.22
CA ARG A 215 29.45 11.91 -5.33
C ARG A 215 27.97 11.93 -4.84
N LEU A 216 27.62 11.09 -3.89
CA LEU A 216 26.30 11.11 -3.26
C LEU A 216 26.05 12.42 -2.52
N GLY A 217 27.04 12.91 -1.75
CA GLY A 217 26.94 14.21 -1.08
C GLY A 217 26.70 15.37 -2.07
N GLU A 218 27.41 15.38 -3.20
CA GLU A 218 27.19 16.36 -4.26
C GLU A 218 25.79 16.24 -4.89
N ALA A 219 25.30 15.02 -5.11
CA ALA A 219 23.98 14.76 -5.69
C ALA A 219 22.87 15.20 -4.74
N PHE A 220 22.97 14.87 -3.45
CA PHE A 220 22.01 15.34 -2.42
C PHE A 220 22.04 16.86 -2.24
N GLY A 221 23.22 17.48 -2.31
CA GLY A 221 23.36 18.93 -2.22
C GLY A 221 22.68 19.73 -3.34
N ARG A 222 22.37 19.10 -4.48
CA ARG A 222 21.64 19.70 -5.61
C ARG A 222 20.12 19.61 -5.47
N LEU A 223 19.61 18.87 -4.49
CA LEU A 223 18.17 18.74 -4.29
C LEU A 223 17.56 20.06 -3.84
N LYS A 224 16.45 20.42 -4.46
CA LYS A 224 15.65 21.57 -4.04
C LYS A 224 14.61 21.11 -3.03
N VAL A 225 14.70 21.64 -1.81
CA VAL A 225 13.73 21.39 -0.75
C VAL A 225 12.80 22.58 -0.63
N GLY A 226 11.49 22.33 -0.61
CA GLY A 226 10.50 23.40 -0.53
C GLY A 226 9.08 22.82 -0.39
N SER A 227 8.09 23.71 -0.43
CA SER A 227 6.68 23.29 -0.41
C SER A 227 6.33 22.49 -1.66
N ALA A 228 5.55 21.42 -1.50
CA ALA A 228 5.01 20.64 -2.62
C ALA A 228 4.04 21.43 -3.52
N ALA A 229 3.60 22.62 -3.06
CA ALA A 229 2.70 23.52 -3.80
C ALA A 229 3.43 24.49 -4.73
N MET A 230 4.77 24.47 -4.76
CA MET A 230 5.59 25.31 -5.64
C MET A 230 5.77 24.69 -7.02
#